data_4ad164303235225c6dc3729989e22eba
#
_entry.id   4ad164303235225c6dc3729989e22eba
#
_cell.length_a   1.000
_cell.length_b   1.000
_cell.length_c   1.000
_cell.angle_alpha   90.00
_cell.angle_beta   90.00
_cell.angle_gamma   90.00
#
_symmetry.space_group_name_H-M   'P 1'
#
loop_
_entity.id
_entity.type
_entity.pdbx_description
1 polymer ?
#
loop_
_entity_poly.entity_id
_entity_poly.type
_entity_poly.pdbx_seq_one_letter_code
_entity_poly.pdbx_strand_id
1 'polypeptide(L)'
;MLPSPRPPGSSSRPVDLAVSLGRLRLRNPVLVASGTFGYGREMTGFVELGQLGGIVPKTITPLPRQGNVPWRTVETAAGLLNSIGLDNDGIDAFLRKQLPFLRDCGAPVIVSIAGANQAEFVQLADRLQGVPGVAALELNISCPNVSHGVDLGTDAEMCRSVVAGVRGVTDLPVLAKLTPNVTDIVAIARGAEEGGADAVTLINTCQGMAVDWRRRRPLLGNVVGGLSGPAIKPIALRCVHQVRQKLAIPIVGVGGIMTVDDCMEFFVAGASAVQLGTVNFAEPVASSRILEAIPAALGELGAASLADVVGTLVLPARQPCVDSSETSAHDH
;
A
#
# COMPACT_ATOMS: atom_id res chain seq x y z
N MET A 1 31.56 -10.35 -21.48
CA MET A 1 32.37 -9.19 -21.12
C MET A 1 31.45 -8.26 -20.37
N LEU A 2 31.67 -8.05 -19.07
CA LEU A 2 30.97 -7.07 -18.26
C LEU A 2 31.53 -5.68 -18.61
N PRO A 3 30.70 -4.63 -18.72
CA PRO A 3 31.19 -3.28 -18.99
C PRO A 3 32.02 -2.78 -17.81
N SER A 4 33.13 -2.10 -18.12
CA SER A 4 34.03 -1.51 -17.14
C SER A 4 33.33 -0.44 -16.29
N PRO A 5 33.63 -0.30 -14.97
CA PRO A 5 33.08 0.73 -14.14
C PRO A 5 33.46 2.12 -14.64
N ARG A 6 32.47 3.04 -14.74
CA ARG A 6 32.70 4.44 -15.06
C ARG A 6 33.51 5.15 -13.96
N PRO A 7 34.36 6.08 -14.30
CA PRO A 7 35.14 6.84 -13.31
C PRO A 7 34.19 7.76 -12.48
N PRO A 8 34.52 7.98 -11.19
CA PRO A 8 33.79 8.94 -10.36
C PRO A 8 34.17 10.37 -10.78
N GLY A 9 33.20 11.15 -11.24
CA GLY A 9 33.43 12.54 -11.57
C GLY A 9 32.56 13.11 -12.69
N SER A 10 31.23 12.93 -12.62
CA SER A 10 30.31 13.77 -13.38
C SER A 10 29.34 14.44 -12.40
N SER A 11 29.22 15.75 -12.47
CA SER A 11 28.21 16.54 -11.79
C SER A 11 26.85 16.02 -12.24
N SER A 12 26.33 15.00 -11.52
CA SER A 12 25.02 14.43 -11.79
C SER A 12 23.97 15.48 -11.41
N ARG A 13 23.13 15.87 -12.38
CA ARG A 13 21.88 16.56 -12.04
C ARG A 13 21.20 15.78 -10.92
N PRO A 14 20.59 16.46 -9.94
CA PRO A 14 19.83 15.76 -8.91
C PRO A 14 18.79 14.85 -9.57
N VAL A 15 18.72 13.60 -9.13
CA VAL A 15 17.76 12.61 -9.66
C VAL A 15 16.35 13.10 -9.35
N ASP A 16 15.45 13.08 -10.33
CA ASP A 16 14.06 13.46 -10.14
C ASP A 16 13.29 12.31 -9.48
N LEU A 17 12.79 12.55 -8.28
CA LEU A 17 11.99 11.62 -7.50
C LEU A 17 10.49 11.95 -7.52
N ALA A 18 10.07 13.01 -8.22
CA ALA A 18 8.66 13.40 -8.27
C ALA A 18 7.82 12.31 -8.94
N VAL A 19 6.64 12.04 -8.38
CA VAL A 19 5.70 11.04 -8.90
C VAL A 19 4.29 11.60 -8.99
N SER A 20 3.51 11.05 -9.93
CA SER A 20 2.10 11.36 -10.08
C SER A 20 1.28 10.08 -9.90
N LEU A 21 0.32 10.14 -8.99
CA LEU A 21 -0.68 9.10 -8.76
C LEU A 21 -2.04 9.66 -9.24
N GLY A 22 -2.27 9.58 -10.56
CA GLY A 22 -3.38 10.28 -11.19
C GLY A 22 -3.26 11.79 -10.97
N ARG A 23 -4.21 12.39 -10.27
CA ARG A 23 -4.24 13.82 -9.91
C ARG A 23 -3.39 14.21 -8.72
N LEU A 24 -2.97 13.23 -7.89
CA LEU A 24 -2.08 13.47 -6.74
C LEU A 24 -0.62 13.56 -7.20
N ARG A 25 0.02 14.70 -6.93
CA ARG A 25 1.46 14.88 -7.19
C ARG A 25 2.23 14.87 -5.89
N LEU A 26 3.30 14.07 -5.87
CA LEU A 26 4.18 13.88 -4.71
C LEU A 26 5.61 14.28 -5.09
N ARG A 27 6.35 14.88 -4.15
CA ARG A 27 7.75 15.28 -4.35
C ARG A 27 8.72 14.11 -4.44
N ASN A 28 8.34 12.97 -3.86
CA ASN A 28 9.10 11.73 -3.88
C ASN A 28 8.16 10.53 -3.65
N PRO A 29 8.62 9.29 -3.93
CA PRO A 29 7.76 8.11 -3.93
C PRO A 29 7.54 7.47 -2.56
N VAL A 30 8.12 7.98 -1.47
CA VAL A 30 8.09 7.31 -0.16
C VAL A 30 6.98 7.85 0.71
N LEU A 31 6.00 7.00 1.00
CA LEU A 31 4.90 7.26 1.90
C LEU A 31 4.99 6.34 3.12
N VAL A 32 4.26 6.68 4.19
CA VAL A 32 4.07 5.80 5.34
C VAL A 32 2.65 5.24 5.35
N ALA A 33 2.51 3.94 5.69
CA ALA A 33 1.26 3.22 5.58
C ALA A 33 0.34 3.46 6.80
N SER A 34 -0.96 3.52 6.55
CA SER A 34 -1.97 3.60 7.60
C SER A 34 -1.85 2.46 8.62
N GLY A 35 -2.01 2.82 9.88
CA GLY A 35 -1.99 1.87 11.00
C GLY A 35 -0.61 1.53 11.56
N THR A 36 0.48 2.07 10.98
CA THR A 36 1.86 1.80 11.41
C THR A 36 2.64 3.07 11.78
N PHE A 37 2.01 4.22 11.64
CA PHE A 37 2.64 5.54 11.85
C PHE A 37 1.80 6.46 12.75
N GLY A 38 0.75 5.92 13.38
CA GLY A 38 -0.19 6.68 14.19
C GLY A 38 -0.82 7.85 13.42
N TYR A 39 -0.76 9.03 14.03
CA TYR A 39 -1.09 10.31 13.40
C TYR A 39 0.16 11.17 13.13
N GLY A 40 1.35 10.56 13.13
CA GLY A 40 2.63 11.22 12.85
C GLY A 40 3.26 11.93 14.06
N ARG A 41 2.49 12.30 15.10
CA ARG A 41 3.03 12.99 16.30
C ARG A 41 4.09 12.15 17.00
N GLU A 42 3.83 10.87 17.11
CA GLU A 42 4.69 9.90 17.76
C GLU A 42 6.03 9.73 17.05
N MET A 43 6.08 10.13 15.78
CA MET A 43 7.24 9.95 14.91
C MET A 43 8.11 11.20 14.76
N THR A 44 7.67 12.37 15.27
CA THR A 44 8.40 13.64 15.11
C THR A 44 9.78 13.67 15.73
N GLY A 45 10.05 12.79 16.71
CA GLY A 45 11.38 12.63 17.31
C GLY A 45 12.35 11.77 16.47
N PHE A 46 11.86 11.12 15.42
CA PHE A 46 12.62 10.17 14.60
C PHE A 46 12.72 10.59 13.14
N VAL A 47 11.68 11.23 12.60
CA VAL A 47 11.54 11.53 11.17
C VAL A 47 11.10 12.97 10.96
N GLU A 48 11.78 13.65 10.05
CA GLU A 48 11.34 14.92 9.46
C GLU A 48 10.13 14.67 8.56
N LEU A 49 8.92 14.80 9.11
CA LEU A 49 7.66 14.45 8.42
C LEU A 49 7.52 15.15 7.07
N GLY A 50 7.95 16.42 7.00
CA GLY A 50 7.88 17.24 5.79
C GLY A 50 8.72 16.75 4.62
N GLN A 51 9.68 15.85 4.83
CA GLN A 51 10.47 15.24 3.76
C GLN A 51 9.77 14.07 3.07
N LEU A 52 8.78 13.44 3.71
CA LEU A 52 8.05 12.32 3.15
C LEU A 52 7.23 12.74 1.92
N GLY A 53 7.08 11.82 0.97
CA GLY A 53 6.18 11.97 -0.18
C GLY A 53 4.72 12.09 0.25
N GLY A 54 4.35 11.45 1.35
CA GLY A 54 3.02 11.58 1.95
C GLY A 54 2.87 10.77 3.24
N ILE A 55 1.91 11.17 4.04
CA ILE A 55 1.52 10.47 5.27
C ILE A 55 0.11 9.92 5.09
N VAL A 56 -0.04 8.59 5.31
CA VAL A 56 -1.34 7.96 5.42
C VAL A 56 -1.60 7.68 6.91
N PRO A 57 -2.35 8.54 7.61
CA PRO A 57 -2.58 8.39 9.04
C PRO A 57 -3.49 7.20 9.33
N LYS A 58 -3.71 6.92 10.62
CA LYS A 58 -4.64 5.89 11.06
C LYS A 58 -5.99 6.04 10.38
N THR A 59 -6.51 4.92 9.83
CA THR A 59 -7.82 4.86 9.18
C THR A 59 -8.92 5.34 10.12
N ILE A 60 -9.79 6.21 9.62
CA ILE A 60 -10.94 6.75 10.33
C ILE A 60 -12.25 6.15 9.82
N THR A 61 -13.23 6.11 10.70
CA THR A 61 -14.62 5.66 10.43
C THR A 61 -15.60 6.79 10.76
N PRO A 62 -16.87 6.74 10.31
CA PRO A 62 -17.86 7.78 10.62
C PRO A 62 -18.01 8.02 12.12
N LEU A 63 -18.09 6.94 12.89
CA LEU A 63 -18.20 6.94 14.35
C LEU A 63 -16.95 6.34 15.01
N PRO A 64 -16.67 6.64 16.28
CA PRO A 64 -15.60 5.98 17.03
C PRO A 64 -15.78 4.47 17.08
N ARG A 65 -14.65 3.74 17.05
CA ARG A 65 -14.60 2.26 17.18
C ARG A 65 -13.57 1.87 18.22
N GLN A 66 -13.94 0.96 19.11
CA GLN A 66 -13.05 0.43 20.15
C GLN A 66 -12.16 -0.70 19.64
N GLY A 67 -12.16 -1.08 18.42
CA GLY A 67 -11.38 -2.20 17.94
C GLY A 67 -11.71 -3.55 18.59
N ASN A 68 -10.85 -4.54 18.34
CA ASN A 68 -11.04 -5.92 18.82
C ASN A 68 -10.55 -6.12 20.26
N VAL A 69 -10.97 -7.23 20.86
CA VAL A 69 -10.43 -7.66 22.17
C VAL A 69 -8.95 -8.03 22.09
N PRO A 70 -8.15 -7.82 23.15
CA PRO A 70 -6.77 -8.29 23.24
C PRO A 70 -6.67 -9.84 23.21
N TRP A 71 -5.55 -10.43 22.74
CA TRP A 71 -4.37 -9.76 22.21
C TRP A 71 -4.60 -9.36 20.75
N ARG A 72 -4.14 -8.16 20.39
CA ARG A 72 -4.39 -7.59 19.05
C ARG A 72 -3.21 -7.74 18.09
N THR A 73 -2.02 -8.08 18.61
CA THR A 73 -0.81 -8.26 17.83
C THR A 73 -0.02 -9.47 18.30
N VAL A 74 0.63 -10.16 17.36
CA VAL A 74 1.52 -11.32 17.61
C VAL A 74 2.66 -11.27 16.62
N GLU A 75 3.89 -11.29 17.12
CA GLU A 75 5.07 -11.42 16.27
C GLU A 75 5.15 -12.80 15.63
N THR A 76 5.67 -12.84 14.40
CA THR A 76 5.96 -14.07 13.67
C THR A 76 7.43 -14.10 13.26
N ALA A 77 7.91 -15.22 12.74
CA ALA A 77 9.32 -15.38 12.35
C ALA A 77 9.81 -14.30 11.34
N ALA A 78 8.91 -13.75 10.51
CA ALA A 78 9.27 -12.77 9.50
C ALA A 78 8.18 -11.70 9.32
N GLY A 79 7.56 -11.25 10.40
CA GLY A 79 6.53 -10.21 10.32
C GLY A 79 5.65 -10.12 11.57
N LEU A 80 4.49 -9.54 11.40
CA LEU A 80 3.54 -9.25 12.46
C LEU A 80 2.12 -9.64 12.05
N LEU A 81 1.45 -10.42 12.88
CA LEU A 81 0.00 -10.60 12.81
C LEU A 81 -0.68 -9.51 13.62
N ASN A 82 -1.69 -8.87 13.05
CA ASN A 82 -2.50 -7.89 13.75
C ASN A 82 -4.00 -8.09 13.53
N SER A 83 -4.77 -7.78 14.56
CA SER A 83 -6.23 -7.74 14.53
C SER A 83 -6.72 -6.57 15.38
N ILE A 84 -6.41 -5.34 14.93
CA ILE A 84 -6.72 -4.11 15.68
C ILE A 84 -8.23 -3.82 15.67
N GLY A 85 -8.93 -4.12 14.57
CA GLY A 85 -10.38 -3.90 14.45
C GLY A 85 -10.77 -2.44 14.19
N LEU A 86 -9.91 -1.67 13.49
CA LEU A 86 -10.14 -0.26 13.15
C LEU A 86 -10.36 0.65 14.38
N ASP A 87 -9.66 0.40 15.48
CA ASP A 87 -9.68 1.27 16.65
C ASP A 87 -9.35 2.72 16.27
N ASN A 88 -10.30 3.64 16.45
CA ASN A 88 -10.15 5.06 16.12
C ASN A 88 -11.28 5.90 16.75
N ASP A 89 -11.05 7.21 16.90
CA ASP A 89 -11.97 8.17 17.54
C ASP A 89 -13.05 8.73 16.59
N GLY A 90 -13.14 8.25 15.33
CA GLY A 90 -14.07 8.75 14.33
C GLY A 90 -13.65 10.05 13.67
N ILE A 91 -14.39 10.44 12.60
CA ILE A 91 -14.04 11.61 11.77
C ILE A 91 -14.07 12.92 12.55
N ASP A 92 -15.01 13.10 13.51
CA ASP A 92 -15.13 14.35 14.26
C ASP A 92 -13.90 14.62 15.13
N ALA A 93 -13.39 13.59 15.79
CA ALA A 93 -12.18 13.69 16.58
C ALA A 93 -10.94 13.89 15.69
N PHE A 94 -10.88 13.22 14.55
CA PHE A 94 -9.81 13.40 13.56
C PHE A 94 -9.72 14.85 13.10
N LEU A 95 -10.82 15.43 12.66
CA LEU A 95 -10.88 16.84 12.18
C LEU A 95 -10.47 17.85 13.26
N ARG A 96 -10.88 17.62 14.50
CA ARG A 96 -10.60 18.56 15.60
C ARG A 96 -9.21 18.40 16.21
N LYS A 97 -8.72 17.17 16.36
CA LYS A 97 -7.53 16.87 17.17
C LYS A 97 -6.30 16.56 16.33
N GLN A 98 -6.46 15.81 15.23
CA GLN A 98 -5.33 15.23 14.50
C GLN A 98 -4.99 16.02 13.24
N LEU A 99 -5.99 16.40 12.45
CA LEU A 99 -5.77 17.08 11.18
C LEU A 99 -5.04 18.43 11.33
N PRO A 100 -5.27 19.27 12.34
CA PRO A 100 -4.52 20.52 12.49
C PRO A 100 -3.01 20.32 12.57
N PHE A 101 -2.55 19.30 13.30
CA PHE A 101 -1.13 18.95 13.35
C PHE A 101 -0.64 18.39 12.00
N LEU A 102 -1.39 17.47 11.40
CA LEU A 102 -1.01 16.85 10.13
C LEU A 102 -0.92 17.87 9.00
N ARG A 103 -1.84 18.84 8.95
CA ARG A 103 -1.81 19.93 7.97
C ARG A 103 -0.51 20.74 8.02
N ASP A 104 0.01 20.94 9.22
CA ASP A 104 1.17 21.81 9.47
C ASP A 104 2.50 21.01 9.45
N CYS A 105 2.46 19.68 9.24
CA CYS A 105 3.66 18.82 9.24
C CYS A 105 4.51 18.90 7.96
N GLY A 106 4.01 19.57 6.91
CA GLY A 106 4.77 19.79 5.66
C GLY A 106 4.72 18.67 4.63
N ALA A 107 4.12 17.50 4.96
CA ALA A 107 3.87 16.41 4.01
C ALA A 107 2.42 16.37 3.53
N PRO A 108 2.14 15.92 2.29
CA PRO A 108 0.78 15.64 1.85
C PRO A 108 0.08 14.62 2.76
N VAL A 109 -1.14 14.93 3.21
CA VAL A 109 -1.94 14.03 4.06
C VAL A 109 -2.96 13.30 3.21
N ILE A 110 -2.81 11.98 3.13
CA ILE A 110 -3.71 11.08 2.40
C ILE A 110 -4.60 10.40 3.44
N VAL A 111 -5.82 10.89 3.62
CA VAL A 111 -6.69 10.41 4.71
C VAL A 111 -7.22 9.03 4.39
N SER A 112 -6.84 8.03 5.20
CA SER A 112 -7.37 6.67 5.08
C SER A 112 -8.76 6.60 5.72
N ILE A 113 -9.76 6.15 4.96
CA ILE A 113 -11.15 6.02 5.38
C ILE A 113 -11.65 4.59 5.23
N ALA A 114 -12.53 4.18 6.14
CA ALA A 114 -13.22 2.89 6.07
C ALA A 114 -14.69 3.03 6.50
N GLY A 115 -15.57 2.32 5.81
CA GLY A 115 -16.99 2.22 6.09
C GLY A 115 -17.45 0.77 6.11
N ALA A 116 -18.59 0.52 6.74
CA ALA A 116 -19.25 -0.78 6.72
C ALA A 116 -20.01 -1.03 5.41
N ASN A 117 -20.28 0.00 4.64
CA ASN A 117 -20.98 -0.03 3.36
C ASN A 117 -20.61 1.19 2.51
N GLN A 118 -21.05 1.20 1.24
CA GLN A 118 -20.78 2.31 0.31
C GLN A 118 -21.22 3.67 0.85
N ALA A 119 -22.37 3.76 1.50
CA ALA A 119 -22.92 5.03 1.99
C ALA A 119 -22.00 5.68 3.05
N GLU A 120 -21.38 4.87 3.90
CA GLU A 120 -20.41 5.37 4.90
C GLU A 120 -19.13 5.89 4.26
N PHE A 121 -18.62 5.25 3.19
CA PHE A 121 -17.48 5.76 2.43
C PHE A 121 -17.82 7.10 1.75
N VAL A 122 -19.00 7.21 1.14
CA VAL A 122 -19.51 8.43 0.51
C VAL A 122 -19.65 9.55 1.54
N GLN A 123 -20.25 9.27 2.70
CA GLN A 123 -20.39 10.22 3.80
C GLN A 123 -19.03 10.75 4.29
N LEU A 124 -18.04 9.87 4.46
CA LEU A 124 -16.70 10.29 4.88
C LEU A 124 -16.03 11.15 3.82
N ALA A 125 -16.13 10.79 2.54
CA ALA A 125 -15.55 11.53 1.43
C ALA A 125 -16.17 12.92 1.29
N ASP A 126 -17.49 13.04 1.37
CA ASP A 126 -18.22 14.30 1.36
C ASP A 126 -17.77 15.23 2.50
N ARG A 127 -17.62 14.68 3.70
CA ARG A 127 -17.17 15.43 4.89
C ARG A 127 -15.71 15.90 4.81
N LEU A 128 -14.88 15.24 4.00
CA LEU A 128 -13.46 15.58 3.80
C LEU A 128 -13.24 16.45 2.57
N GLN A 129 -14.25 16.59 1.70
CA GLN A 129 -14.20 17.44 0.52
C GLN A 129 -14.00 18.90 0.92
N GLY A 130 -12.98 19.54 0.32
CA GLY A 130 -12.66 20.94 0.59
C GLY A 130 -12.06 21.24 1.97
N VAL A 131 -11.79 20.22 2.80
CA VAL A 131 -11.16 20.41 4.12
C VAL A 131 -9.68 20.76 3.94
N PRO A 132 -9.20 21.91 4.45
CA PRO A 132 -7.81 22.31 4.33
C PRO A 132 -6.86 21.30 4.99
N GLY A 133 -5.80 20.92 4.25
CA GLY A 133 -4.81 19.96 4.72
C GLY A 133 -5.05 18.52 4.28
N VAL A 134 -6.19 18.19 3.66
CA VAL A 134 -6.44 16.90 3.04
C VAL A 134 -5.98 16.96 1.59
N ALA A 135 -4.96 16.15 1.25
CA ALA A 135 -4.39 16.10 -0.10
C ALA A 135 -5.05 15.02 -0.99
N ALA A 136 -5.50 13.91 -0.38
CA ALA A 136 -6.13 12.79 -1.05
C ALA A 136 -6.88 11.89 -0.05
N LEU A 137 -7.67 10.94 -0.58
CA LEU A 137 -8.31 9.87 0.18
C LEU A 137 -7.68 8.52 -0.17
N GLU A 138 -7.45 7.66 0.84
CA GLU A 138 -7.16 6.24 0.64
C GLU A 138 -8.35 5.42 1.16
N LEU A 139 -9.06 4.73 0.26
CA LEU A 139 -10.19 3.89 0.60
C LEU A 139 -9.68 2.53 1.10
N ASN A 140 -9.81 2.26 2.39
CA ASN A 140 -9.50 0.95 2.95
C ASN A 140 -10.68 0.00 2.73
N ILE A 141 -10.78 -0.56 1.53
CA ILE A 141 -11.91 -1.40 1.10
C ILE A 141 -11.80 -2.83 1.68
N SER A 142 -10.64 -3.18 2.24
CA SER A 142 -10.32 -4.55 2.70
C SER A 142 -10.91 -4.92 4.06
N CYS A 143 -11.89 -4.21 4.59
CA CYS A 143 -12.40 -4.48 5.93
C CYS A 143 -13.40 -5.65 5.92
N PRO A 144 -13.11 -6.80 6.57
CA PRO A 144 -13.96 -7.99 6.56
C PRO A 144 -15.21 -7.89 7.44
N ASN A 145 -15.62 -6.68 7.86
CA ASN A 145 -16.66 -6.47 8.85
C ASN A 145 -17.96 -5.95 8.22
N VAL A 146 -18.55 -6.69 7.29
CA VAL A 146 -19.90 -6.41 6.84
C VAL A 146 -20.85 -7.44 7.43
N SER A 147 -21.90 -6.97 8.09
CA SER A 147 -22.96 -7.73 8.76
C SER A 147 -23.74 -8.70 7.85
N HIS A 148 -23.35 -8.87 6.58
CA HIS A 148 -24.01 -9.74 5.61
C HIS A 148 -23.07 -10.66 4.81
N GLY A 149 -21.83 -10.88 5.28
CA GLY A 149 -20.96 -11.94 4.74
C GLY A 149 -20.27 -11.66 3.40
N VAL A 150 -20.40 -10.46 2.81
CA VAL A 150 -19.67 -10.07 1.59
C VAL A 150 -18.61 -9.03 1.96
N ASP A 151 -17.35 -9.37 1.71
CA ASP A 151 -16.23 -8.46 1.88
C ASP A 151 -16.17 -7.50 0.67
N LEU A 152 -16.36 -6.19 0.91
CA LEU A 152 -16.37 -5.16 -0.15
C LEU A 152 -15.11 -5.19 -1.02
N GLY A 153 -14.01 -5.72 -0.52
CA GLY A 153 -12.72 -5.79 -1.20
C GLY A 153 -12.51 -7.06 -2.03
N THR A 154 -13.41 -8.04 -1.98
CA THR A 154 -13.26 -9.33 -2.69
C THR A 154 -14.10 -9.43 -3.95
N ASP A 155 -14.98 -8.47 -4.21
CA ASP A 155 -15.82 -8.38 -5.39
C ASP A 155 -15.50 -7.11 -6.20
N ALA A 156 -15.25 -7.27 -7.51
CA ALA A 156 -14.83 -6.19 -8.40
C ALA A 156 -15.94 -5.14 -8.60
N GLU A 157 -17.21 -5.56 -8.69
CA GLU A 157 -18.34 -4.66 -8.88
C GLU A 157 -18.61 -3.85 -7.61
N MET A 158 -18.48 -4.46 -6.43
CA MET A 158 -18.58 -3.73 -5.18
C MET A 158 -17.46 -2.73 -5.00
N CYS A 159 -16.22 -3.11 -5.36
CA CYS A 159 -15.08 -2.19 -5.38
C CYS A 159 -15.35 -1.00 -6.31
N ARG A 160 -15.81 -1.25 -7.53
CA ARG A 160 -16.19 -0.22 -8.51
C ARG A 160 -17.28 0.70 -7.95
N SER A 161 -18.32 0.13 -7.37
CA SER A 161 -19.45 0.89 -6.81
C SER A 161 -19.04 1.82 -5.67
N VAL A 162 -18.20 1.34 -4.73
CA VAL A 162 -17.68 2.16 -3.62
C VAL A 162 -16.83 3.31 -4.16
N VAL A 163 -15.89 3.03 -5.09
CA VAL A 163 -15.02 4.06 -5.66
C VAL A 163 -15.83 5.08 -6.45
N ALA A 164 -16.78 4.64 -7.29
CA ALA A 164 -17.66 5.52 -8.07
C ALA A 164 -18.54 6.40 -7.16
N GLY A 165 -19.10 5.83 -6.10
CA GLY A 165 -19.86 6.59 -5.10
C GLY A 165 -19.04 7.69 -4.44
N VAL A 166 -17.82 7.37 -4.02
CA VAL A 166 -16.87 8.36 -3.45
C VAL A 166 -16.52 9.40 -4.50
N ARG A 167 -16.20 8.99 -5.73
CA ARG A 167 -15.87 9.89 -6.83
C ARG A 167 -16.98 10.90 -7.13
N GLY A 168 -18.23 10.50 -6.93
CA GLY A 168 -19.41 11.37 -7.16
C GLY A 168 -19.55 12.54 -6.20
N VAL A 169 -18.85 12.54 -5.07
CA VAL A 169 -18.98 13.58 -4.02
C VAL A 169 -17.68 14.30 -3.71
N THR A 170 -16.55 13.94 -4.34
CA THR A 170 -15.26 14.60 -4.06
C THR A 170 -14.40 14.80 -5.29
N ASP A 171 -13.72 15.94 -5.36
CA ASP A 171 -12.67 16.24 -6.34
C ASP A 171 -11.27 15.81 -5.85
N LEU A 172 -11.14 15.40 -4.59
CA LEU A 172 -9.87 14.90 -4.06
C LEU A 172 -9.39 13.68 -4.86
N PRO A 173 -8.08 13.51 -5.04
CA PRO A 173 -7.53 12.26 -5.54
C PRO A 173 -7.96 11.08 -4.66
N VAL A 174 -8.32 9.95 -5.29
CA VAL A 174 -8.82 8.73 -4.61
C VAL A 174 -7.91 7.56 -4.90
N LEU A 175 -7.32 6.98 -3.87
CA LEU A 175 -6.54 5.76 -3.91
C LEU A 175 -7.39 4.60 -3.36
N ALA A 176 -7.45 3.47 -4.06
CA ALA A 176 -8.14 2.27 -3.57
C ALA A 176 -7.12 1.28 -3.02
N LYS A 177 -7.16 1.01 -1.70
CA LYS A 177 -6.27 0.04 -1.05
C LYS A 177 -6.91 -1.34 -1.03
N LEU A 178 -6.30 -2.28 -1.77
CA LEU A 178 -6.88 -3.57 -2.10
C LEU A 178 -6.31 -4.69 -1.21
N THR A 179 -7.15 -5.69 -0.94
CA THR A 179 -6.76 -6.91 -0.23
C THR A 179 -6.09 -7.91 -1.17
N PRO A 180 -5.03 -8.62 -0.71
CA PRO A 180 -4.46 -9.73 -1.47
C PRO A 180 -5.27 -11.03 -1.33
N ASN A 181 -6.28 -11.05 -0.46
CA ASN A 181 -7.04 -12.26 -0.11
C ASN A 181 -8.15 -12.54 -1.15
N VAL A 182 -7.78 -12.52 -2.41
CA VAL A 182 -8.64 -12.70 -3.58
C VAL A 182 -7.97 -13.62 -4.59
N THR A 183 -8.77 -14.26 -5.43
CA THR A 183 -8.27 -15.13 -6.49
C THR A 183 -7.66 -14.33 -7.63
N ASP A 184 -8.28 -13.20 -8.01
CA ASP A 184 -7.85 -12.32 -9.09
C ASP A 184 -7.79 -10.86 -8.63
N ILE A 185 -6.58 -10.41 -8.28
CA ILE A 185 -6.32 -9.02 -7.87
C ILE A 185 -6.49 -8.03 -9.04
N VAL A 186 -6.30 -8.50 -10.29
CA VAL A 186 -6.44 -7.65 -11.47
C VAL A 186 -7.90 -7.26 -11.69
N ALA A 187 -8.83 -8.19 -11.48
CA ALA A 187 -10.26 -7.90 -11.57
C ALA A 187 -10.70 -6.83 -10.56
N ILE A 188 -10.21 -6.93 -9.31
CA ILE A 188 -10.52 -5.94 -8.27
C ILE A 188 -9.90 -4.56 -8.61
N ALA A 189 -8.63 -4.55 -9.06
CA ALA A 189 -7.96 -3.31 -9.46
C ALA A 189 -8.65 -2.64 -10.67
N ARG A 190 -9.15 -3.43 -11.62
CA ARG A 190 -9.97 -2.94 -12.74
C ARG A 190 -11.27 -2.30 -12.25
N GLY A 191 -11.97 -2.93 -11.31
CA GLY A 191 -13.14 -2.32 -10.68
C GLY A 191 -12.83 -0.97 -10.05
N ALA A 192 -11.69 -0.83 -9.36
CA ALA A 192 -11.25 0.45 -8.81
C ALA A 192 -10.97 1.49 -9.91
N GLU A 193 -10.27 1.12 -10.99
CA GLU A 193 -9.97 1.99 -12.14
C GLU A 193 -11.26 2.45 -12.83
N GLU A 194 -12.19 1.53 -13.13
CA GLU A 194 -13.50 1.82 -13.72
C GLU A 194 -14.40 2.68 -12.82
N GLY A 195 -14.25 2.56 -11.51
CA GLY A 195 -14.89 3.42 -10.51
C GLY A 195 -14.33 4.83 -10.45
N GLY A 196 -13.19 5.11 -11.12
CA GLY A 196 -12.57 6.43 -11.18
C GLY A 196 -11.52 6.67 -10.10
N ALA A 197 -10.87 5.63 -9.58
CA ALA A 197 -9.70 5.78 -8.71
C ALA A 197 -8.53 6.42 -9.48
N ASP A 198 -7.76 7.28 -8.81
CA ASP A 198 -6.52 7.88 -9.33
C ASP A 198 -5.33 6.93 -9.24
N ALA A 199 -5.35 6.02 -8.27
CA ALA A 199 -4.34 4.98 -8.07
C ALA A 199 -4.91 3.79 -7.29
N VAL A 200 -4.22 2.65 -7.33
CA VAL A 200 -4.46 1.53 -6.43
C VAL A 200 -3.29 1.33 -5.48
N THR A 201 -3.56 1.00 -4.22
CA THR A 201 -2.53 0.63 -3.23
C THR A 201 -2.53 -0.88 -3.05
N LEU A 202 -1.43 -1.53 -3.37
CA LEU A 202 -1.22 -2.98 -3.37
C LEU A 202 -0.06 -3.34 -2.44
N ILE A 203 -0.30 -4.03 -1.36
CA ILE A 203 -1.49 -4.74 -0.89
C ILE A 203 -1.80 -4.41 0.57
N ASN A 204 -3.03 -4.69 1.02
CA ASN A 204 -3.30 -4.80 2.45
C ASN A 204 -2.69 -6.12 2.99
N THR A 205 -2.93 -6.44 4.27
CA THR A 205 -2.37 -7.62 4.94
C THR A 205 -2.97 -8.93 4.41
N CYS A 206 -2.16 -10.00 4.44
CA CYS A 206 -2.64 -11.35 4.14
C CYS A 206 -3.32 -11.96 5.38
N GLN A 207 -4.43 -12.65 5.22
CA GLN A 207 -5.06 -13.36 6.33
C GLN A 207 -4.15 -14.45 6.88
N GLY A 208 -4.06 -14.53 8.21
CA GLY A 208 -3.24 -15.50 8.90
C GLY A 208 -3.73 -15.78 10.31
N MET A 209 -3.16 -16.81 10.94
CA MET A 209 -3.48 -17.26 12.28
C MET A 209 -2.22 -17.69 13.02
N ALA A 210 -2.18 -17.47 14.33
CA ALA A 210 -1.17 -18.03 15.21
C ALA A 210 -1.81 -18.80 16.37
N VAL A 211 -1.24 -19.95 16.74
CA VAL A 211 -1.81 -20.90 17.70
C VAL A 211 -0.82 -21.21 18.79
N ASP A 212 -1.28 -21.11 20.06
CA ASP A 212 -0.63 -21.76 21.20
C ASP A 212 -1.09 -23.23 21.23
N TRP A 213 -0.28 -24.12 20.69
CA TRP A 213 -0.63 -25.54 20.62
C TRP A 213 -0.68 -26.22 22.00
N ARG A 214 0.09 -25.71 22.98
CA ARG A 214 0.08 -26.27 24.34
C ARG A 214 -1.22 -25.95 25.06
N ARG A 215 -1.73 -24.71 24.85
CA ARG A 215 -3.02 -24.29 25.41
C ARG A 215 -4.19 -24.57 24.47
N ARG A 216 -3.92 -25.02 23.25
CA ARG A 216 -4.89 -25.35 22.19
C ARG A 216 -5.85 -24.19 21.89
N ARG A 217 -5.32 -22.98 21.75
CA ARG A 217 -6.10 -21.75 21.48
C ARG A 217 -5.37 -20.77 20.58
N PRO A 218 -6.09 -19.88 19.89
CA PRO A 218 -5.46 -18.82 19.12
C PRO A 218 -4.70 -17.84 20.01
N LEU A 219 -3.66 -17.22 19.46
CA LEU A 219 -2.90 -16.17 20.13
C LEU A 219 -3.59 -14.80 20.01
N LEU A 220 -4.30 -14.54 18.92
CA LEU A 220 -5.10 -13.32 18.75
C LEU A 220 -6.49 -13.48 19.37
N GLY A 221 -6.98 -12.43 20.01
CA GLY A 221 -8.34 -12.40 20.57
C GLY A 221 -9.44 -12.58 19.53
N ASN A 222 -9.21 -12.15 18.29
CA ASN A 222 -10.13 -12.31 17.16
C ASN A 222 -9.82 -13.54 16.28
N VAL A 223 -9.05 -14.52 16.78
CA VAL A 223 -8.67 -15.76 16.10
C VAL A 223 -7.78 -15.54 14.88
N VAL A 224 -8.29 -14.84 13.86
CA VAL A 224 -7.61 -14.50 12.60
C VAL A 224 -7.19 -13.05 12.60
N GLY A 225 -6.05 -12.75 11.98
CA GLY A 225 -5.54 -11.40 11.79
C GLY A 225 -4.87 -11.21 10.45
N GLY A 226 -4.41 -10.00 10.18
CA GLY A 226 -3.64 -9.67 8.99
C GLY A 226 -2.15 -9.85 9.23
N LEU A 227 -1.49 -10.67 8.43
CA LEU A 227 -0.03 -10.81 8.39
C LEU A 227 0.57 -9.68 7.56
N SER A 228 1.61 -9.04 8.10
CA SER A 228 2.39 -7.97 7.48
C SER A 228 3.89 -8.21 7.71
N GLY A 229 4.75 -7.36 7.13
CA GLY A 229 6.20 -7.47 7.23
C GLY A 229 6.83 -8.32 6.12
N PRO A 230 8.14 -8.66 6.22
CA PRO A 230 8.90 -9.31 5.15
C PRO A 230 8.27 -10.55 4.55
N ALA A 231 7.51 -11.32 5.34
CA ALA A 231 6.85 -12.54 4.88
C ALA A 231 5.89 -12.33 3.70
N ILE A 232 5.30 -11.13 3.55
CA ILE A 232 4.34 -10.87 2.47
C ILE A 232 4.94 -10.15 1.26
N LYS A 233 6.22 -9.76 1.26
CA LYS A 233 6.85 -9.05 0.13
C LYS A 233 6.69 -9.80 -1.19
N PRO A 234 6.95 -11.10 -1.32
CA PRO A 234 6.77 -11.82 -2.58
C PRO A 234 5.33 -11.80 -3.09
N ILE A 235 4.35 -11.83 -2.18
CA ILE A 235 2.93 -11.75 -2.54
C ILE A 235 2.60 -10.36 -3.06
N ALA A 236 3.07 -9.31 -2.39
CA ALA A 236 2.87 -7.93 -2.79
C ALA A 236 3.48 -7.62 -4.16
N LEU A 237 4.74 -8.04 -4.40
CA LEU A 237 5.44 -7.90 -5.69
C LEU A 237 4.66 -8.59 -6.82
N ARG A 238 4.18 -9.82 -6.59
CA ARG A 238 3.34 -10.52 -7.56
C ARG A 238 2.08 -9.73 -7.90
N CYS A 239 1.38 -9.21 -6.91
CA CYS A 239 0.16 -8.42 -7.13
C CYS A 239 0.45 -7.14 -7.93
N VAL A 240 1.50 -6.39 -7.57
CA VAL A 240 1.95 -5.19 -8.30
C VAL A 240 2.25 -5.53 -9.75
N HIS A 241 3.05 -6.59 -10.00
CA HIS A 241 3.41 -7.01 -11.33
C HIS A 241 2.18 -7.42 -12.16
N GLN A 242 1.26 -8.23 -11.60
CA GLN A 242 0.06 -8.68 -12.31
C GLN A 242 -0.84 -7.52 -12.72
N VAL A 243 -1.06 -6.54 -11.83
CA VAL A 243 -1.87 -5.36 -12.13
C VAL A 243 -1.18 -4.48 -13.16
N ARG A 244 0.13 -4.22 -13.03
CA ARG A 244 0.91 -3.42 -13.99
C ARG A 244 0.89 -3.99 -15.41
N GLN A 245 0.87 -5.32 -15.56
CA GLN A 245 0.80 -5.98 -16.87
C GLN A 245 -0.55 -5.82 -17.59
N LYS A 246 -1.59 -5.42 -16.88
CA LYS A 246 -2.97 -5.40 -17.40
C LYS A 246 -3.66 -4.05 -17.37
N LEU A 247 -3.22 -3.15 -16.48
CA LEU A 247 -3.86 -1.87 -16.23
C LEU A 247 -2.81 -0.75 -16.28
N ALA A 248 -3.27 0.45 -16.68
CA ALA A 248 -2.43 1.64 -16.74
C ALA A 248 -2.50 2.49 -15.45
N ILE A 249 -3.44 2.20 -14.56
CA ILE A 249 -3.62 2.93 -13.30
C ILE A 249 -2.32 2.94 -12.48
N PRO A 250 -1.90 4.09 -11.92
CA PRO A 250 -0.76 4.16 -11.03
C PRO A 250 -0.90 3.23 -9.83
N ILE A 251 0.23 2.64 -9.39
CA ILE A 251 0.27 1.68 -8.30
C ILE A 251 1.14 2.21 -7.16
N VAL A 252 0.61 2.18 -5.94
CA VAL A 252 1.38 2.35 -4.71
C VAL A 252 1.68 0.97 -4.13
N GLY A 253 2.96 0.57 -4.13
CA GLY A 253 3.38 -0.72 -3.60
C GLY A 253 3.49 -0.71 -2.07
N VAL A 254 2.94 -1.70 -1.40
CA VAL A 254 3.06 -1.86 0.06
C VAL A 254 3.05 -3.33 0.47
N GLY A 255 3.93 -3.71 1.39
CA GLY A 255 4.02 -5.05 1.95
C GLY A 255 5.45 -5.57 2.00
N GLY A 256 6.01 -5.64 3.20
CA GLY A 256 7.31 -6.25 3.48
C GLY A 256 8.54 -5.44 3.06
N ILE A 257 8.40 -4.17 2.75
CA ILE A 257 9.51 -3.26 2.42
C ILE A 257 10.28 -2.93 3.69
N MET A 258 11.58 -3.24 3.70
CA MET A 258 12.50 -3.00 4.81
C MET A 258 13.72 -2.19 4.39
N THR A 259 14.11 -2.24 3.12
CA THR A 259 15.34 -1.66 2.56
C THR A 259 15.07 -0.86 1.29
N VAL A 260 16.08 -0.14 0.80
CA VAL A 260 16.01 0.51 -0.51
C VAL A 260 15.89 -0.52 -1.64
N ASP A 261 16.57 -1.66 -1.51
CA ASP A 261 16.48 -2.74 -2.52
C ASP A 261 15.05 -3.26 -2.65
N ASP A 262 14.35 -3.43 -1.52
CA ASP A 262 12.93 -3.79 -1.56
C ASP A 262 12.11 -2.74 -2.32
N CYS A 263 12.37 -1.43 -2.09
CA CYS A 263 11.68 -0.36 -2.84
C CYS A 263 11.97 -0.46 -4.34
N MET A 264 13.24 -0.69 -4.72
CA MET A 264 13.65 -0.82 -6.12
C MET A 264 12.98 -2.03 -6.80
N GLU A 265 12.84 -3.15 -6.08
CA GLU A 265 12.07 -4.31 -6.57
C GLU A 265 10.61 -3.91 -6.89
N PHE A 266 9.95 -3.14 -6.01
CA PHE A 266 8.59 -2.64 -6.26
C PHE A 266 8.52 -1.69 -7.45
N PHE A 267 9.46 -0.76 -7.59
CA PHE A 267 9.50 0.18 -8.72
C PHE A 267 9.70 -0.58 -10.05
N VAL A 268 10.69 -1.47 -10.10
CA VAL A 268 10.94 -2.30 -11.29
C VAL A 268 9.74 -3.19 -11.63
N ALA A 269 9.03 -3.73 -10.62
CA ALA A 269 7.81 -4.50 -10.81
C ALA A 269 6.62 -3.66 -11.32
N GLY A 270 6.64 -2.33 -11.15
CA GLY A 270 5.65 -1.41 -11.70
C GLY A 270 4.95 -0.46 -10.73
N ALA A 271 5.38 -0.42 -9.46
CA ALA A 271 4.88 0.58 -8.52
C ALA A 271 5.46 1.97 -8.84
N SER A 272 4.60 3.00 -8.82
CA SER A 272 5.00 4.41 -8.98
C SER A 272 5.45 5.04 -7.67
N ALA A 273 4.94 4.53 -6.55
CA ALA A 273 5.30 4.94 -5.19
C ALA A 273 5.22 3.73 -4.25
N VAL A 274 5.73 3.88 -3.03
CA VAL A 274 5.69 2.83 -2.01
C VAL A 274 5.16 3.37 -0.68
N GLN A 275 4.49 2.51 0.09
CA GLN A 275 4.12 2.79 1.48
C GLN A 275 4.94 1.88 2.42
N LEU A 276 5.61 2.48 3.39
CA LEU A 276 6.36 1.78 4.43
C LEU A 276 5.43 1.51 5.62
N GLY A 277 5.27 0.24 5.96
CA GLY A 277 4.36 -0.21 7.02
C GLY A 277 5.09 -0.74 8.24
N THR A 278 5.09 -2.05 8.41
CA THR A 278 5.60 -2.78 9.60
C THR A 278 7.03 -2.43 9.99
N VAL A 279 7.87 -2.01 9.02
CA VAL A 279 9.24 -1.56 9.27
C VAL A 279 9.29 -0.40 10.28
N ASN A 280 8.29 0.49 10.32
CA ASN A 280 8.23 1.61 11.26
C ASN A 280 8.21 1.19 12.73
N PHE A 281 7.75 -0.04 13.03
CA PHE A 281 7.77 -0.59 14.39
C PHE A 281 9.15 -1.10 14.78
N ALA A 282 9.90 -1.64 13.83
CA ALA A 282 11.24 -2.18 14.05
C ALA A 282 12.31 -1.08 13.99
N GLU A 283 12.17 -0.14 13.04
CA GLU A 283 13.10 0.94 12.77
C GLU A 283 12.33 2.23 12.45
N PRO A 284 12.06 3.07 13.44
CA PRO A 284 11.29 4.31 13.26
C PRO A 284 11.86 5.27 12.20
N VAL A 285 13.17 5.26 11.95
CA VAL A 285 13.86 6.10 10.96
C VAL A 285 13.91 5.50 9.55
N ALA A 286 13.34 4.31 9.34
CA ALA A 286 13.44 3.58 8.07
C ALA A 286 12.98 4.39 6.86
N SER A 287 11.91 5.19 7.01
CA SER A 287 11.38 6.00 5.92
C SER A 287 12.37 7.07 5.42
N SER A 288 13.06 7.76 6.33
CA SER A 288 14.11 8.73 5.97
C SER A 288 15.31 8.04 5.35
N ARG A 289 15.82 6.97 6.00
CA ARG A 289 16.97 6.21 5.49
C ARG A 289 16.74 5.65 4.09
N ILE A 290 15.56 5.10 3.83
CA ILE A 290 15.20 4.57 2.52
C ILE A 290 15.10 5.70 1.49
N LEU A 291 14.43 6.80 1.82
CA LEU A 291 14.31 7.96 0.93
C LEU A 291 15.67 8.50 0.50
N GLU A 292 16.58 8.65 1.45
CA GLU A 292 17.95 9.13 1.20
C GLU A 292 18.76 8.19 0.29
N ALA A 293 18.50 6.88 0.33
CA ALA A 293 19.23 5.89 -0.44
C ALA A 293 18.71 5.72 -1.90
N ILE A 294 17.46 6.11 -2.20
CA ILE A 294 16.88 5.93 -3.54
C ILE A 294 17.70 6.59 -4.66
N PRO A 295 18.20 7.84 -4.54
CA PRO A 295 18.99 8.46 -5.61
C PRO A 295 20.24 7.67 -5.99
N ALA A 296 20.93 7.08 -5.00
CA ALA A 296 22.11 6.25 -5.26
C ALA A 296 21.72 4.96 -6.02
N ALA A 297 20.65 4.28 -5.59
CA ALA A 297 20.15 3.08 -6.24
C ALA A 297 19.69 3.34 -7.69
N LEU A 298 19.04 4.48 -7.97
CA LEU A 298 18.70 4.90 -9.34
C LEU A 298 19.96 5.17 -10.17
N GLY A 299 20.98 5.77 -9.54
CA GLY A 299 22.30 6.02 -10.16
C GLY A 299 23.00 4.73 -10.61
N GLU A 300 22.88 3.61 -9.86
CA GLU A 300 23.43 2.30 -10.24
C GLU A 300 22.80 1.78 -11.55
N LEU A 301 21.54 2.11 -11.80
CA LEU A 301 20.84 1.78 -13.04
C LEU A 301 21.07 2.80 -14.17
N GLY A 302 21.80 3.91 -13.89
CA GLY A 302 22.00 5.01 -14.84
C GLY A 302 20.71 5.80 -15.12
N ALA A 303 19.71 5.72 -14.24
CA ALA A 303 18.43 6.40 -14.39
C ALA A 303 18.54 7.88 -13.96
N ALA A 304 17.92 8.78 -14.71
CA ALA A 304 17.85 10.20 -14.40
C ALA A 304 16.64 10.56 -13.53
N SER A 305 15.63 9.71 -13.54
CA SER A 305 14.40 9.85 -12.79
C SER A 305 13.86 8.50 -12.32
N LEU A 306 12.96 8.52 -11.33
CA LEU A 306 12.24 7.30 -10.93
C LEU A 306 11.40 6.74 -12.08
N ALA A 307 10.82 7.58 -12.92
CA ALA A 307 9.99 7.18 -14.06
C ALA A 307 10.75 6.28 -15.05
N ASP A 308 12.08 6.43 -15.15
CA ASP A 308 12.92 5.61 -16.03
C ASP A 308 13.00 4.14 -15.58
N VAL A 309 12.62 3.84 -14.33
CA VAL A 309 12.73 2.51 -13.70
C VAL A 309 11.38 1.83 -13.51
N VAL A 310 10.31 2.59 -13.40
CA VAL A 310 8.98 2.05 -13.10
C VAL A 310 8.49 1.08 -14.19
N GLY A 311 8.31 -0.19 -13.83
CA GLY A 311 7.77 -1.22 -14.71
C GLY A 311 8.75 -1.75 -15.75
N THR A 312 10.05 -1.61 -15.51
CA THR A 312 11.11 -2.06 -16.44
C THR A 312 11.53 -3.52 -16.23
N LEU A 313 10.76 -4.31 -15.48
CA LEU A 313 11.06 -5.73 -15.23
C LEU A 313 11.21 -6.50 -16.53
N VAL A 314 12.40 -7.05 -16.77
CA VAL A 314 12.70 -7.90 -17.92
C VAL A 314 12.23 -9.33 -17.62
N LEU A 315 11.28 -9.81 -18.40
CA LEU A 315 10.77 -11.17 -18.27
C LEU A 315 11.58 -12.15 -19.14
N PRO A 316 11.76 -13.41 -18.69
CA PRO A 316 12.36 -14.43 -19.53
C PRO A 316 11.51 -14.65 -20.79
N ALA A 317 12.17 -14.92 -21.94
CA ALA A 317 11.47 -15.33 -23.15
C ALA A 317 10.62 -16.57 -22.83
N ARG A 318 9.33 -16.56 -23.24
CA ARG A 318 8.48 -17.75 -23.11
C ARG A 318 9.09 -18.85 -23.93
N GLN A 319 9.61 -19.89 -23.30
CA GLN A 319 9.89 -21.15 -24.03
C GLN A 319 8.53 -21.73 -24.48
N PRO A 320 8.37 -22.12 -25.74
CA PRO A 320 7.18 -22.86 -26.16
C PRO A 320 7.07 -24.12 -25.29
N CYS A 321 5.87 -24.37 -24.76
CA CYS A 321 5.60 -25.66 -24.12
C CYS A 321 5.98 -26.77 -25.13
N VAL A 322 6.95 -27.62 -24.79
CA VAL A 322 7.23 -28.81 -25.53
C VAL A 322 6.04 -29.71 -25.23
N ASP A 323 5.13 -29.86 -26.21
CA ASP A 323 4.07 -30.87 -26.15
C ASP A 323 4.72 -32.25 -26.07
N SER A 324 4.59 -32.89 -24.91
CA SER A 324 5.08 -34.25 -24.64
C SER A 324 4.21 -35.35 -25.29
N SER A 325 3.55 -35.04 -26.40
CA SER A 325 2.67 -35.95 -27.11
C SER A 325 3.32 -36.74 -28.29
N GLU A 326 4.66 -36.60 -28.50
CA GLU A 326 5.36 -37.40 -29.54
C GLU A 326 6.41 -38.33 -28.93
N THR A 327 6.01 -39.27 -28.07
CA THR A 327 6.84 -40.48 -27.83
C THR A 327 5.94 -41.66 -27.42
N SER A 328 5.18 -42.19 -28.35
CA SER A 328 4.76 -43.60 -28.31
C SER A 328 4.26 -44.06 -29.68
N ALA A 329 5.20 -44.15 -30.63
CA ALA A 329 5.05 -45.02 -31.83
C ALA A 329 6.45 -45.47 -32.23
N HIS A 330 6.80 -46.66 -31.78
CA HIS A 330 7.74 -47.68 -32.29
C HIS A 330 8.33 -48.43 -31.09
N ASP A 331 7.95 -49.65 -30.86
CA ASP A 331 8.37 -50.93 -31.40
C ASP A 331 7.63 -52.09 -30.73
N HIS A 332 7.16 -53.02 -31.54
CA HIS A 332 6.78 -54.43 -31.44
C HIS A 332 6.74 -55.17 -30.10
#